data_802dbc26063f427ce32f2b0cf042944e
#
_entry.id   802dbc26063f427ce32f2b0cf042944e
#
_cell.length_a   1.000
_cell.length_b   1.000
_cell.length_c   1.000
_cell.angle_alpha   90.00
_cell.angle_beta   90.00
_cell.angle_gamma   90.00
#
_symmetry.space_group_name_H-M   'P 1'
#
loop_
_entity.id
_entity.type
_entity.pdbx_description
1 polymer ?
#
loop_
_entity_poly.entity_id
_entity_poly.type
_entity_poly.pdbx_seq_one_letter_code
_entity_poly.pdbx_strand_id
1 'polypeptide(L)'
;MHHREFPGTGVSVSEVGFGLWTLSTGWWGEKTDDEAVAMLREAYDTHGVTFFDAADAYGNGRSERQLATAFGTMRDRVVYGTKIGYDIYDAAAQSARRGQSELPQRFEPAFMRHAVEQCLRRLNTDYIDVLQLHNVKMPHVRDPLAWETMRALTREGKIRAWGAAFGPAIGWLYEAVELVEREPDINTIQMIWNILEQHPGTAMLEAARAHAPNCVFNIRVTHASGMLEGKYSEDTVFPEHDHRRHRPRSWLVNGVRKVKTLDFLTTRATLGQASLQWLLAEPRVVTTLPNIYDREQLAEFAAASDAPPLTPEQMRRVAELARQNFGVVEEPMTYKGTMHRPSDADAARAPQPAAP
;
A
#
# COMPACT_ATOMS: atom_id res chain seq x y z
N MET A 1 -0.36 -11.25 -17.80
CA MET A 1 -0.20 -10.90 -16.35
C MET A 1 0.81 -11.84 -15.71
N HIS A 2 1.97 -11.35 -15.32
CA HIS A 2 3.01 -12.10 -14.62
C HIS A 2 2.72 -12.21 -13.12
N HIS A 3 3.37 -13.18 -12.47
CA HIS A 3 3.19 -13.45 -11.05
C HIS A 3 4.54 -13.48 -10.33
N ARG A 4 4.53 -13.07 -9.06
CA ARG A 4 5.68 -13.12 -8.14
C ARG A 4 5.28 -13.76 -6.82
N GLU A 5 6.25 -14.27 -6.10
CA GLU A 5 5.99 -15.04 -4.87
C GLU A 5 6.44 -14.28 -3.62
N PHE A 6 5.71 -14.48 -2.54
CA PHE A 6 6.16 -14.21 -1.18
C PHE A 6 7.08 -15.35 -0.75
N PRO A 7 8.39 -15.14 -0.62
CA PRO A 7 9.34 -16.23 -0.41
C PRO A 7 9.00 -17.08 0.82
N GLY A 8 9.00 -18.39 0.65
CA GLY A 8 8.78 -19.37 1.72
C GLY A 8 7.33 -19.51 2.22
N THR A 9 6.36 -18.82 1.62
CA THR A 9 4.95 -18.85 2.07
C THR A 9 4.03 -19.67 1.16
N GLY A 10 4.45 -19.94 -0.06
CA GLY A 10 3.60 -20.54 -1.11
C GLY A 10 2.49 -19.60 -1.62
N VAL A 11 2.61 -18.29 -1.35
CA VAL A 11 1.67 -17.28 -1.86
C VAL A 11 2.25 -16.65 -3.11
N SER A 12 1.55 -16.79 -4.24
CA SER A 12 1.89 -16.21 -5.53
C SER A 12 0.84 -15.16 -5.92
N VAL A 13 1.26 -13.99 -6.36
CA VAL A 13 0.40 -12.83 -6.65
C VAL A 13 0.69 -12.24 -8.01
N SER A 14 -0.31 -11.64 -8.64
CA SER A 14 -0.13 -10.84 -9.85
C SER A 14 0.73 -9.61 -9.56
N GLU A 15 1.61 -9.25 -10.50
CA GLU A 15 2.50 -8.06 -10.40
C GLU A 15 1.72 -6.75 -10.28
N VAL A 16 0.50 -6.72 -10.82
CA VAL A 16 -0.47 -5.65 -10.60
C VAL A 16 -1.61 -6.23 -9.78
N GLY A 17 -1.80 -5.71 -8.58
CA GLY A 17 -2.88 -6.03 -7.68
C GLY A 17 -3.97 -4.96 -7.70
N PHE A 18 -5.08 -5.21 -7.02
CA PHE A 18 -6.20 -4.30 -6.90
C PHE A 18 -6.38 -3.86 -5.44
N GLY A 19 -6.15 -2.56 -5.17
CA GLY A 19 -6.42 -1.96 -3.86
C GLY A 19 -7.89 -1.52 -3.73
N LEU A 20 -8.61 -2.07 -2.77
CA LEU A 20 -10.04 -1.81 -2.59
C LEU A 20 -10.36 -0.46 -1.92
N TRP A 21 -9.35 0.29 -1.48
CA TRP A 21 -9.58 1.59 -0.84
C TRP A 21 -10.39 2.54 -1.72
N THR A 22 -10.15 2.55 -3.03
CA THR A 22 -10.86 3.38 -4.01
C THR A 22 -12.33 3.03 -4.16
N LEU A 23 -12.70 1.77 -3.98
CA LEU A 23 -14.08 1.29 -4.15
C LEU A 23 -14.90 1.33 -2.85
N SER A 24 -14.21 1.27 -1.69
CA SER A 24 -14.87 1.01 -0.42
C SER A 24 -15.01 2.23 0.48
N THR A 25 -14.35 3.37 0.17
CA THR A 25 -14.23 4.50 1.11
C THR A 25 -14.89 5.81 0.64
N GLY A 26 -15.32 5.90 -0.60
CA GLY A 26 -15.93 7.12 -1.16
C GLY A 26 -14.97 8.27 -1.47
N TRP A 27 -13.66 8.14 -1.15
CA TRP A 27 -12.66 9.20 -1.36
C TRP A 27 -12.35 9.53 -2.83
N TRP A 28 -12.73 8.62 -3.73
CA TRP A 28 -12.56 8.72 -5.18
C TRP A 28 -13.91 8.75 -5.91
N GLY A 29 -14.94 9.16 -5.22
CA GLY A 29 -16.33 9.04 -5.65
C GLY A 29 -16.98 7.79 -5.05
N GLU A 30 -18.29 7.85 -4.94
CA GLU A 30 -19.05 6.72 -4.39
C GLU A 30 -19.24 5.62 -5.44
N LYS A 31 -19.09 4.39 -5.01
CA LYS A 31 -19.39 3.17 -5.75
C LYS A 31 -20.39 2.34 -4.97
N THR A 32 -21.37 1.78 -5.65
CA THR A 32 -22.22 0.74 -5.05
C THR A 32 -21.45 -0.55 -4.85
N ASP A 33 -21.93 -1.45 -4.01
CA ASP A 33 -21.29 -2.75 -3.82
C ASP A 33 -21.34 -3.60 -5.08
N ASP A 34 -22.43 -3.52 -5.87
CA ASP A 34 -22.56 -4.23 -7.14
C ASP A 34 -21.53 -3.73 -8.18
N GLU A 35 -21.31 -2.42 -8.30
CA GLU A 35 -20.27 -1.84 -9.16
C GLU A 35 -18.87 -2.29 -8.72
N ALA A 36 -18.61 -2.28 -7.41
CA ALA A 36 -17.33 -2.72 -6.86
C ALA A 36 -17.09 -4.22 -7.16
N VAL A 37 -18.07 -5.07 -6.90
CA VAL A 37 -18.01 -6.51 -7.18
C VAL A 37 -17.80 -6.77 -8.69
N ALA A 38 -18.51 -6.05 -9.55
CA ALA A 38 -18.33 -6.16 -11.00
C ALA A 38 -16.90 -5.80 -11.45
N MET A 39 -16.31 -4.74 -10.89
CA MET A 39 -14.93 -4.35 -11.18
C MET A 39 -13.92 -5.38 -10.66
N LEU A 40 -14.12 -5.94 -9.47
CA LEU A 40 -13.26 -6.99 -8.92
C LEU A 40 -13.29 -8.25 -9.79
N ARG A 41 -14.49 -8.65 -10.24
CA ARG A 41 -14.65 -9.78 -11.16
C ARG A 41 -13.97 -9.52 -12.50
N GLU A 42 -14.15 -8.34 -13.07
CA GLU A 42 -13.50 -7.96 -14.34
C GLU A 42 -11.97 -7.96 -14.21
N ALA A 43 -11.44 -7.48 -13.08
CA ALA A 43 -10.01 -7.50 -12.78
C ALA A 43 -9.43 -8.92 -12.83
N TYR A 44 -10.17 -9.89 -12.27
CA TYR A 44 -9.77 -11.30 -12.30
C TYR A 44 -10.06 -11.95 -13.67
N ASP A 45 -11.32 -11.93 -14.13
CA ASP A 45 -11.77 -12.71 -15.27
C ASP A 45 -11.19 -12.22 -16.59
N THR A 46 -10.96 -10.92 -16.75
CA THR A 46 -10.51 -10.30 -18.00
C THR A 46 -9.03 -9.97 -17.96
N HIS A 47 -8.53 -9.51 -16.82
CA HIS A 47 -7.17 -8.96 -16.73
C HIS A 47 -6.19 -9.85 -15.95
N GLY A 48 -6.64 -10.93 -15.35
CA GLY A 48 -5.79 -11.89 -14.63
C GLY A 48 -5.20 -11.37 -13.33
N VAL A 49 -5.81 -10.36 -12.72
CA VAL A 49 -5.43 -9.87 -11.39
C VAL A 49 -5.83 -10.91 -10.35
N THR A 50 -4.88 -11.36 -9.54
CA THR A 50 -5.13 -12.35 -8.49
C THR A 50 -4.96 -11.81 -7.08
N PHE A 51 -4.29 -10.68 -6.89
CA PHE A 51 -4.07 -10.08 -5.58
C PHE A 51 -5.04 -8.92 -5.33
N PHE A 52 -5.80 -9.00 -4.24
CA PHE A 52 -6.78 -8.00 -3.82
C PHE A 52 -6.47 -7.52 -2.41
N ASP A 53 -6.15 -6.23 -2.28
CA ASP A 53 -5.70 -5.60 -1.03
C ASP A 53 -6.81 -4.81 -0.36
N ALA A 54 -7.39 -5.39 0.69
CA ALA A 54 -8.42 -4.82 1.55
C ALA A 54 -7.83 -4.25 2.86
N ALA A 55 -8.70 -3.82 3.75
CA ALA A 55 -8.45 -3.60 5.17
C ALA A 55 -9.79 -3.63 5.94
N ASP A 56 -9.72 -4.02 7.21
CA ASP A 56 -10.87 -3.96 8.12
C ASP A 56 -11.43 -2.53 8.25
N ALA A 57 -10.55 -1.53 8.23
CA ALA A 57 -10.91 -0.12 8.31
C ALA A 57 -11.50 0.47 7.01
N TYR A 58 -11.39 -0.22 5.86
CA TYR A 58 -11.95 0.29 4.61
C TYR A 58 -13.45 0.11 4.57
N GLY A 59 -14.18 1.21 4.82
CA GLY A 59 -15.62 1.19 4.95
C GLY A 59 -16.12 0.30 6.10
N ASN A 60 -15.35 0.20 7.20
CA ASN A 60 -15.66 -0.66 8.35
C ASN A 60 -15.99 -2.11 7.91
N GLY A 61 -15.03 -2.73 7.25
CA GLY A 61 -15.12 -4.10 6.73
C GLY A 61 -15.91 -4.23 5.42
N ARG A 62 -16.31 -3.12 4.78
CA ARG A 62 -17.00 -3.16 3.47
C ARG A 62 -16.12 -3.81 2.41
N SER A 63 -14.84 -3.45 2.34
CA SER A 63 -13.90 -4.02 1.36
C SER A 63 -13.78 -5.55 1.47
N GLU A 64 -13.77 -6.09 2.69
CA GLU A 64 -13.70 -7.52 2.92
C GLU A 64 -15.00 -8.23 2.51
N ARG A 65 -16.16 -7.64 2.79
CA ARG A 65 -17.45 -8.17 2.31
C ARG A 65 -17.57 -8.14 0.78
N GLN A 66 -17.06 -7.09 0.13
CA GLN A 66 -17.01 -7.01 -1.33
C GLN A 66 -16.16 -8.15 -1.92
N LEU A 67 -15.01 -8.48 -1.32
CA LEU A 67 -14.19 -9.64 -1.73
C LEU A 67 -14.93 -10.95 -1.55
N ALA A 68 -15.58 -11.16 -0.41
CA ALA A 68 -16.37 -12.37 -0.16
C ALA A 68 -17.50 -12.54 -1.18
N THR A 69 -18.18 -11.45 -1.55
CA THR A 69 -19.24 -11.48 -2.58
C THR A 69 -18.66 -11.77 -3.96
N ALA A 70 -17.52 -11.15 -4.31
CA ALA A 70 -16.92 -11.33 -5.62
C ALA A 70 -16.34 -12.74 -5.82
N PHE A 71 -15.70 -13.33 -4.80
CA PHE A 71 -14.87 -14.50 -4.96
C PHE A 71 -15.16 -15.68 -4.02
N GLY A 72 -16.23 -15.64 -3.23
CA GLY A 72 -16.52 -16.68 -2.24
C GLY A 72 -16.55 -18.10 -2.77
N THR A 73 -17.03 -18.29 -4.01
CA THR A 73 -17.10 -19.61 -4.67
C THR A 73 -15.78 -20.03 -5.33
N MET A 74 -14.75 -19.15 -5.33
CA MET A 74 -13.46 -19.41 -5.98
C MET A 74 -12.30 -18.83 -5.15
N ARG A 75 -12.45 -18.93 -3.82
CA ARG A 75 -11.52 -18.40 -2.82
C ARG A 75 -10.08 -18.87 -3.04
N ASP A 76 -9.89 -20.08 -3.47
CA ASP A 76 -8.60 -20.74 -3.75
C ASP A 76 -7.88 -20.20 -4.99
N ARG A 77 -8.56 -19.42 -5.83
CA ARG A 77 -8.00 -18.87 -7.08
C ARG A 77 -7.50 -17.42 -6.93
N VAL A 78 -7.75 -16.80 -5.79
CA VAL A 78 -7.40 -15.40 -5.52
C VAL A 78 -6.65 -15.28 -4.20
N VAL A 79 -5.84 -14.25 -4.08
CA VAL A 79 -5.04 -13.94 -2.90
C VAL A 79 -5.65 -12.72 -2.20
N TYR A 80 -6.07 -12.91 -0.95
CA TYR A 80 -6.61 -11.86 -0.13
C TYR A 80 -5.53 -11.25 0.76
N GLY A 81 -5.23 -9.97 0.53
CA GLY A 81 -4.55 -9.13 1.50
C GLY A 81 -5.56 -8.37 2.34
N THR A 82 -5.38 -8.31 3.65
CA THR A 82 -6.13 -7.39 4.52
C THR A 82 -5.23 -6.84 5.63
N LYS A 83 -5.76 -5.86 6.36
CA LYS A 83 -5.02 -5.15 7.40
C LYS A 83 -5.86 -5.01 8.64
N ILE A 84 -5.22 -5.07 9.82
CA ILE A 84 -5.84 -4.85 11.13
C ILE A 84 -5.04 -3.82 11.94
N GLY A 85 -5.64 -3.29 12.98
CA GLY A 85 -4.95 -2.42 13.93
C GLY A 85 -5.73 -1.18 14.31
N TYR A 86 -6.63 -0.70 13.49
CA TYR A 86 -7.57 0.34 13.89
C TYR A 86 -8.74 -0.25 14.66
N ASP A 87 -9.11 0.37 15.79
CA ASP A 87 -10.28 -0.07 16.54
C ASP A 87 -11.57 0.37 15.87
N ILE A 88 -11.99 -0.40 14.88
CA ILE A 88 -13.26 -0.21 14.17
C ILE A 88 -14.46 -0.76 14.95
N TYR A 89 -14.24 -1.36 16.11
CA TYR A 89 -15.28 -1.99 16.93
C TYR A 89 -15.77 -1.06 18.04
N ASP A 90 -15.04 0.01 18.36
CA ASP A 90 -15.45 1.05 19.29
C ASP A 90 -16.42 2.04 18.60
N ALA A 91 -17.72 1.88 18.86
CA ALA A 91 -18.74 2.74 18.30
C ALA A 91 -18.61 4.20 18.76
N ALA A 92 -18.10 4.46 19.97
CA ALA A 92 -17.87 5.81 20.47
C ALA A 92 -16.72 6.51 19.71
N ALA A 93 -15.60 5.82 19.51
CA ALA A 93 -14.49 6.31 18.71
C ALA A 93 -14.90 6.57 17.26
N GLN A 94 -15.69 5.68 16.65
CA GLN A 94 -16.23 5.89 15.31
C GLN A 94 -17.12 7.13 15.22
N SER A 95 -18.02 7.31 16.17
CA SER A 95 -18.95 8.45 16.22
C SER A 95 -18.22 9.78 16.49
N ALA A 96 -17.11 9.74 17.21
CA ALA A 96 -16.28 10.90 17.49
C ALA A 96 -15.37 11.31 16.33
N ARG A 97 -15.16 10.43 15.34
CA ARG A 97 -14.29 10.66 14.20
C ARG A 97 -14.71 11.91 13.41
N ARG A 98 -13.75 12.76 13.08
CA ARG A 98 -13.95 13.97 12.26
C ARG A 98 -13.02 13.95 11.06
N GLY A 99 -13.59 14.10 9.87
CA GLY A 99 -12.85 14.18 8.62
C GLY A 99 -11.91 12.98 8.42
N GLN A 100 -10.64 13.26 8.21
CA GLN A 100 -9.59 12.26 7.94
C GLN A 100 -8.86 11.77 9.22
N SER A 101 -9.38 12.05 10.41
CA SER A 101 -8.72 11.58 11.64
C SER A 101 -8.64 10.05 11.67
N GLU A 102 -7.50 9.53 12.08
CA GLU A 102 -7.32 8.09 12.29
C GLU A 102 -8.12 7.63 13.52
N LEU A 103 -8.64 6.42 13.46
CA LEU A 103 -9.17 5.75 14.63
C LEU A 103 -8.02 5.35 15.58
N PRO A 104 -8.29 5.12 16.87
CA PRO A 104 -7.31 4.54 17.78
C PRO A 104 -6.73 3.24 17.23
N GLN A 105 -5.43 3.05 17.42
CA GLN A 105 -4.74 1.82 17.01
C GLN A 105 -4.56 0.91 18.21
N ARG A 106 -4.76 -0.39 17.99
CA ARG A 106 -4.63 -1.44 19.00
C ARG A 106 -3.96 -2.67 18.40
N PHE A 107 -2.88 -3.13 19.05
CA PHE A 107 -2.11 -4.29 18.60
C PHE A 107 -1.85 -5.29 19.73
N GLU A 108 -2.59 -5.20 20.85
CA GLU A 108 -2.54 -6.19 21.90
C GLU A 108 -3.01 -7.56 21.38
N PRO A 109 -2.41 -8.68 21.81
CA PRO A 109 -2.69 -10.01 21.27
C PRO A 109 -4.17 -10.39 21.25
N ALA A 110 -4.92 -10.06 22.31
CA ALA A 110 -6.36 -10.35 22.39
C ALA A 110 -7.16 -9.56 21.32
N PHE A 111 -6.84 -8.27 21.13
CA PHE A 111 -7.47 -7.44 20.12
C PHE A 111 -7.13 -7.93 18.70
N MET A 112 -5.85 -8.22 18.41
CA MET A 112 -5.42 -8.71 17.11
C MET A 112 -6.14 -10.03 16.75
N ARG A 113 -6.23 -10.96 17.68
CA ARG A 113 -6.97 -12.22 17.48
C ARG A 113 -8.45 -11.97 17.20
N HIS A 114 -9.09 -11.09 17.98
CA HIS A 114 -10.46 -10.70 17.72
C HIS A 114 -10.63 -10.10 16.32
N ALA A 115 -9.77 -9.16 15.94
CA ALA A 115 -9.83 -8.50 14.62
C ALA A 115 -9.66 -9.52 13.47
N VAL A 116 -8.71 -10.46 13.59
CA VAL A 116 -8.51 -11.53 12.60
C VAL A 116 -9.76 -12.41 12.47
N GLU A 117 -10.37 -12.83 13.58
CA GLU A 117 -11.63 -13.60 13.52
C GLU A 117 -12.77 -12.82 12.82
N GLN A 118 -12.84 -11.51 13.05
CA GLN A 118 -13.82 -10.68 12.36
C GLN A 118 -13.49 -10.53 10.86
N CYS A 119 -12.21 -10.40 10.49
CA CYS A 119 -11.79 -10.41 9.08
C CYS A 119 -12.17 -11.72 8.38
N LEU A 120 -11.86 -12.87 8.99
CA LEU A 120 -12.20 -14.20 8.47
C LEU A 120 -13.72 -14.34 8.24
N ARG A 121 -14.54 -13.88 9.19
CA ARG A 121 -16.01 -13.89 9.04
C ARG A 121 -16.48 -13.01 7.88
N ARG A 122 -15.94 -11.77 7.74
CA ARG A 122 -16.33 -10.85 6.66
C ARG A 122 -15.87 -11.32 5.30
N LEU A 123 -14.66 -11.91 5.23
CA LEU A 123 -14.08 -12.51 4.02
C LEU A 123 -14.71 -13.87 3.68
N ASN A 124 -15.50 -14.45 4.60
CA ASN A 124 -16.09 -15.78 4.46
C ASN A 124 -15.08 -16.86 4.08
N THR A 125 -14.02 -16.98 4.88
CA THR A 125 -12.89 -17.90 4.65
C THR A 125 -12.24 -18.30 5.97
N ASP A 126 -11.53 -19.42 5.98
CA ASP A 126 -10.81 -19.93 7.15
C ASP A 126 -9.37 -19.40 7.25
N TYR A 127 -8.86 -18.73 6.21
CA TYR A 127 -7.51 -18.19 6.18
C TYR A 127 -7.41 -16.88 5.39
N ILE A 128 -6.42 -16.06 5.76
CA ILE A 128 -6.00 -14.84 5.06
C ILE A 128 -4.64 -15.12 4.42
N ASP A 129 -4.45 -14.79 3.15
CA ASP A 129 -3.16 -15.02 2.50
C ASP A 129 -2.09 -14.05 2.98
N VAL A 130 -2.41 -12.76 3.08
CA VAL A 130 -1.46 -11.73 3.52
C VAL A 130 -2.13 -10.83 4.56
N LEU A 131 -1.70 -10.92 5.82
CA LEU A 131 -2.15 -10.03 6.89
C LEU A 131 -1.09 -8.97 7.19
N GLN A 132 -1.49 -7.71 7.28
CA GLN A 132 -0.59 -6.62 7.62
C GLN A 132 -1.08 -5.82 8.83
N LEU A 133 -0.17 -5.39 9.69
CA LEU A 133 -0.49 -4.38 10.71
C LEU A 133 -0.58 -3.01 10.05
N HIS A 134 -1.69 -2.30 10.29
CA HIS A 134 -2.08 -1.11 9.51
C HIS A 134 -1.48 0.16 10.08
N ASN A 135 -0.65 0.86 9.28
CA ASN A 135 -0.02 2.15 9.61
C ASN A 135 0.75 2.11 10.95
N VAL A 136 1.61 1.13 11.07
CA VAL A 136 2.40 0.84 12.29
C VAL A 136 3.28 2.04 12.65
N LYS A 137 3.31 2.38 13.94
CA LYS A 137 4.15 3.45 14.52
C LYS A 137 5.26 2.85 15.38
N MET A 138 6.29 3.62 15.68
CA MET A 138 7.48 3.14 16.40
C MET A 138 7.18 2.34 17.69
N PRO A 139 6.26 2.74 18.57
CA PRO A 139 5.93 1.93 19.76
C PRO A 139 5.45 0.52 19.40
N HIS A 140 4.67 0.38 18.31
CA HIS A 140 4.16 -0.92 17.87
C HIS A 140 5.24 -1.76 17.17
N VAL A 141 6.17 -1.12 16.45
CA VAL A 141 7.35 -1.81 15.89
C VAL A 141 8.16 -2.49 17.01
N ARG A 142 8.26 -1.82 18.16
CA ARG A 142 9.04 -2.27 19.33
C ARG A 142 8.29 -3.21 20.25
N ASP A 143 6.99 -3.41 20.06
CA ASP A 143 6.20 -4.34 20.86
C ASP A 143 6.37 -5.78 20.33
N PRO A 144 7.13 -6.64 21.02
CA PRO A 144 7.35 -8.00 20.56
C PRO A 144 6.07 -8.83 20.53
N LEU A 145 5.09 -8.52 21.39
CA LEU A 145 3.84 -9.30 21.49
C LEU A 145 2.99 -9.21 20.23
N ALA A 146 3.03 -8.07 19.54
CA ALA A 146 2.34 -7.91 18.26
C ALA A 146 2.91 -8.89 17.21
N TRP A 147 4.25 -8.96 17.08
CA TRP A 147 4.91 -9.80 16.08
C TRP A 147 4.86 -11.30 16.44
N GLU A 148 4.99 -11.63 17.72
CA GLU A 148 4.76 -12.99 18.22
C GLU A 148 3.33 -13.46 17.91
N THR A 149 2.35 -12.59 18.02
CA THR A 149 0.96 -12.89 17.67
C THR A 149 0.81 -13.18 16.16
N MET A 150 1.48 -12.43 15.29
CA MET A 150 1.48 -12.71 13.84
C MET A 150 2.07 -14.10 13.55
N ARG A 151 3.20 -14.45 14.17
CA ARG A 151 3.80 -15.80 14.05
C ARG A 151 2.89 -16.90 14.60
N ALA A 152 2.19 -16.64 15.70
CA ALA A 152 1.24 -17.61 16.26
C ALA A 152 0.07 -17.85 15.31
N LEU A 153 -0.51 -16.78 14.73
CA LEU A 153 -1.59 -16.88 13.73
C LEU A 153 -1.15 -17.65 12.47
N THR A 154 0.12 -17.49 12.08
CA THR A 154 0.69 -18.26 10.96
C THR A 154 0.79 -19.75 11.30
N ARG A 155 1.30 -20.09 12.49
CA ARG A 155 1.36 -21.51 12.94
C ARG A 155 -0.02 -22.15 13.10
N GLU A 156 -1.03 -21.36 13.43
CA GLU A 156 -2.43 -21.78 13.54
C GLU A 156 -3.10 -21.94 12.16
N GLY A 157 -2.43 -21.57 11.07
CA GLY A 157 -2.96 -21.64 9.71
C GLY A 157 -4.00 -20.55 9.38
N LYS A 158 -4.18 -19.56 10.25
CA LYS A 158 -5.12 -18.45 10.03
C LYS A 158 -4.61 -17.41 9.04
N ILE A 159 -3.29 -17.27 8.92
CA ILE A 159 -2.63 -16.41 7.95
C ILE A 159 -1.47 -17.15 7.29
N ARG A 160 -1.15 -16.82 6.02
CA ARG A 160 -0.07 -17.49 5.27
C ARG A 160 1.19 -16.64 5.21
N ALA A 161 1.04 -15.32 5.06
CA ALA A 161 2.12 -14.34 5.09
C ALA A 161 1.72 -13.16 5.96
N TRP A 162 2.70 -12.50 6.58
CA TRP A 162 2.46 -11.37 7.45
C TRP A 162 3.45 -10.24 7.27
N GLY A 163 3.04 -9.02 7.65
CA GLY A 163 3.88 -7.84 7.55
C GLY A 163 3.26 -6.59 8.11
N ALA A 164 3.72 -5.45 7.63
CA ALA A 164 3.26 -4.13 8.03
C ALA A 164 2.98 -3.23 6.84
N ALA A 165 1.97 -2.36 6.97
CA ALA A 165 1.74 -1.25 6.06
C ALA A 165 2.15 0.05 6.75
N PHE A 166 2.95 0.88 6.07
CA PHE A 166 3.38 2.19 6.56
C PHE A 166 2.66 3.31 5.83
N GLY A 167 2.10 4.25 6.59
CA GLY A 167 1.32 5.38 6.08
C GLY A 167 0.49 6.04 7.19
N PRO A 168 -0.55 6.81 6.82
CA PRO A 168 -1.15 7.01 5.50
C PRO A 168 -0.36 7.92 4.55
N ALA A 169 0.54 8.77 5.08
CA ALA A 169 1.37 9.68 4.30
C ALA A 169 2.74 9.05 4.00
N ILE A 170 3.53 9.72 3.17
CA ILE A 170 4.92 9.34 2.91
C ILE A 170 5.81 9.62 4.15
N GLY A 171 6.74 8.74 4.41
CA GLY A 171 7.65 8.82 5.56
C GLY A 171 7.78 7.46 6.24
N TRP A 172 7.90 7.46 7.57
CA TRP A 172 7.94 6.23 8.37
C TRP A 172 9.19 5.39 8.11
N LEU A 173 10.34 6.05 7.87
CA LEU A 173 11.57 5.39 7.48
C LEU A 173 12.08 4.44 8.57
N TYR A 174 12.29 4.95 9.77
CA TYR A 174 12.89 4.15 10.84
C TYR A 174 11.93 3.17 11.49
N GLU A 175 10.63 3.37 11.34
CA GLU A 175 9.65 2.32 11.66
C GLU A 175 9.88 1.09 10.78
N ALA A 176 10.10 1.27 9.47
CA ALA A 176 10.37 0.16 8.57
C ALA A 176 11.77 -0.43 8.74
N VAL A 177 12.80 0.42 8.92
CA VAL A 177 14.19 -0.01 9.13
C VAL A 177 14.30 -0.82 10.43
N GLU A 178 13.81 -0.30 11.55
CA GLU A 178 13.86 -1.00 12.83
C GLU A 178 13.02 -2.29 12.81
N LEU A 179 11.91 -2.29 12.09
CA LEU A 179 11.09 -3.49 11.94
C LEU A 179 11.86 -4.63 11.26
N VAL A 180 12.52 -4.39 10.12
CA VAL A 180 13.28 -5.44 9.44
C VAL A 180 14.54 -5.86 10.17
N GLU A 181 15.12 -4.99 11.00
CA GLU A 181 16.23 -5.32 11.91
C GLU A 181 15.78 -6.25 13.04
N ARG A 182 14.57 -6.05 13.58
CA ARG A 182 14.01 -6.84 14.70
C ARG A 182 13.34 -8.13 14.26
N GLU A 183 12.68 -8.10 13.11
CA GLU A 183 11.83 -9.15 12.61
C GLU A 183 12.33 -9.65 11.23
N PRO A 184 13.51 -10.32 11.17
CA PRO A 184 14.12 -10.73 9.91
C PRO A 184 13.31 -11.76 9.11
N ASP A 185 12.32 -12.38 9.72
CA ASP A 185 11.38 -13.35 9.13
C ASP A 185 10.08 -12.69 8.62
N ILE A 186 9.97 -11.35 8.69
CA ILE A 186 8.84 -10.62 8.11
C ILE A 186 8.71 -10.91 6.61
N ASN A 187 7.51 -11.18 6.14
CA ASN A 187 7.29 -11.52 4.73
C ASN A 187 7.12 -10.28 3.85
N THR A 188 6.49 -9.20 4.36
CA THR A 188 6.17 -8.05 3.51
C THR A 188 6.10 -6.73 4.23
N ILE A 189 6.44 -5.68 3.48
CA ILE A 189 6.17 -4.28 3.81
C ILE A 189 5.32 -3.66 2.70
N GLN A 190 4.24 -2.98 3.08
CA GLN A 190 3.50 -2.13 2.17
C GLN A 190 3.90 -0.67 2.40
N MET A 191 4.37 0.01 1.34
CA MET A 191 4.87 1.38 1.42
C MET A 191 4.49 2.23 0.22
N ILE A 192 4.64 3.55 0.35
CA ILE A 192 4.59 4.50 -0.76
C ILE A 192 5.97 4.55 -1.41
N TRP A 193 6.03 4.23 -2.69
CA TRP A 193 7.22 4.37 -3.51
C TRP A 193 6.81 4.56 -4.98
N ASN A 194 7.38 5.53 -5.66
CA ASN A 194 7.11 5.82 -7.07
C ASN A 194 8.21 6.71 -7.66
N ILE A 195 8.16 6.97 -8.95
CA ILE A 195 9.18 7.75 -9.67
C ILE A 195 9.43 9.13 -9.03
N LEU A 196 8.35 9.82 -8.58
CA LEU A 196 8.45 11.17 -8.02
C LEU A 196 8.78 11.18 -6.52
N GLU A 197 8.50 10.09 -5.82
CA GLU A 197 8.60 9.96 -4.36
C GLU A 197 9.46 8.73 -4.01
N GLN A 198 10.77 8.79 -4.31
CA GLN A 198 11.68 7.65 -4.16
C GLN A 198 12.19 7.49 -2.73
N HIS A 199 12.43 8.58 -2.01
CA HIS A 199 12.76 8.54 -0.59
C HIS A 199 11.47 8.66 0.25
N PRO A 200 11.30 7.92 1.34
CA PRO A 200 12.24 6.99 1.98
C PRO A 200 12.19 5.54 1.46
N GLY A 201 11.33 5.23 0.49
CA GLY A 201 11.13 3.84 0.03
C GLY A 201 12.42 3.14 -0.41
N THR A 202 13.33 3.85 -1.11
CA THR A 202 14.63 3.28 -1.49
C THR A 202 15.45 2.86 -0.26
N ALA A 203 15.47 3.67 0.79
CA ALA A 203 16.20 3.33 2.02
C ALA A 203 15.55 2.15 2.77
N MET A 204 14.21 2.02 2.73
CA MET A 204 13.50 0.85 3.28
C MET A 204 13.87 -0.43 2.53
N LEU A 205 13.96 -0.38 1.20
CA LEU A 205 14.41 -1.51 0.36
C LEU A 205 15.84 -1.93 0.71
N GLU A 206 16.74 -0.97 0.89
CA GLU A 206 18.15 -1.23 1.27
C GLU A 206 18.24 -1.89 2.66
N ALA A 207 17.49 -1.41 3.64
CA ALA A 207 17.43 -2.01 4.96
C ALA A 207 16.89 -3.46 4.90
N ALA A 208 15.84 -3.72 4.15
CA ALA A 208 15.32 -5.06 3.99
C ALA A 208 16.28 -6.01 3.28
N ARG A 209 17.08 -5.51 2.31
CA ARG A 209 18.15 -6.31 1.69
C ARG A 209 19.21 -6.75 2.70
N ALA A 210 19.52 -5.89 3.66
CA ALA A 210 20.53 -6.16 4.67
C ALA A 210 20.05 -7.08 5.79
N HIS A 211 18.80 -6.95 6.21
CA HIS A 211 18.33 -7.53 7.47
C HIS A 211 17.20 -8.58 7.32
N ALA A 212 16.36 -8.48 6.27
CA ALA A 212 15.22 -9.38 6.05
C ALA A 212 15.25 -9.94 4.62
N PRO A 213 16.05 -11.00 4.36
CA PRO A 213 16.33 -11.48 3.00
C PRO A 213 15.09 -11.93 2.23
N ASN A 214 14.05 -12.39 2.91
CA ASN A 214 12.79 -12.86 2.30
C ASN A 214 11.68 -11.80 2.30
N CYS A 215 11.93 -10.59 2.84
CA CYS A 215 10.95 -9.52 2.84
C CYS A 215 10.76 -8.96 1.42
N VAL A 216 9.51 -8.93 0.95
CA VAL A 216 9.11 -8.34 -0.32
C VAL A 216 8.18 -7.14 -0.09
N PHE A 217 7.92 -6.37 -1.12
CA PHE A 217 7.22 -5.10 -1.00
C PHE A 217 5.95 -5.06 -1.84
N ASN A 218 4.86 -4.61 -1.22
CA ASN A 218 3.62 -4.21 -1.88
C ASN A 218 3.66 -2.70 -2.04
N ILE A 219 3.69 -2.19 -3.26
CA ILE A 219 3.83 -0.76 -3.48
C ILE A 219 2.47 -0.12 -3.72
N ARG A 220 2.11 0.84 -2.89
CA ARG A 220 0.90 1.65 -3.03
C ARG A 220 1.23 3.09 -3.44
N VAL A 221 0.22 3.86 -3.87
CA VAL A 221 0.36 5.23 -4.39
C VAL A 221 1.37 5.26 -5.56
N THR A 222 1.34 4.24 -6.37
CA THR A 222 2.27 3.99 -7.48
C THR A 222 2.37 5.13 -8.48
N HIS A 223 1.26 5.87 -8.66
CA HIS A 223 1.16 7.00 -9.59
C HIS A 223 1.19 8.37 -8.89
N ALA A 224 1.76 8.49 -7.67
CA ALA A 224 1.84 9.75 -6.94
C ALA A 224 0.48 10.49 -6.90
N SER A 225 -0.58 9.81 -6.45
CA SER A 225 -1.96 10.30 -6.43
C SER A 225 -2.51 10.70 -7.82
N GLY A 226 -2.15 9.96 -8.86
CA GLY A 226 -2.58 10.14 -10.25
C GLY A 226 -1.68 11.06 -11.08
N MET A 227 -0.64 11.66 -10.49
CA MET A 227 0.27 12.55 -11.18
C MET A 227 0.98 11.84 -12.35
N LEU A 228 1.44 10.61 -12.12
CA LEU A 228 2.14 9.78 -13.11
C LEU A 228 1.20 9.08 -14.12
N GLU A 229 -0.09 9.39 -14.12
CA GLU A 229 -1.00 9.04 -15.22
C GLU A 229 -0.86 10.01 -16.41
N GLY A 230 -0.21 11.17 -16.20
CA GLY A 230 0.01 12.18 -17.24
C GLY A 230 -1.25 12.94 -17.67
N LYS A 231 -2.35 12.81 -16.93
CA LYS A 231 -3.66 13.39 -17.29
C LYS A 231 -3.89 14.80 -16.71
N TYR A 232 -2.99 15.30 -15.83
CA TYR A 232 -3.15 16.61 -15.20
C TYR A 232 -2.45 17.72 -15.98
N SER A 233 -3.07 18.91 -15.95
CA SER A 233 -2.47 20.18 -16.34
C SER A 233 -2.28 21.08 -15.12
N GLU A 234 -1.52 22.18 -15.28
CA GLU A 234 -1.38 23.16 -14.19
C GLU A 234 -2.72 23.81 -13.81
N ASP A 235 -3.76 23.73 -14.66
CA ASP A 235 -5.10 24.28 -14.43
C ASP A 235 -6.12 23.26 -13.93
N THR A 236 -5.74 22.00 -13.74
CA THR A 236 -6.64 20.95 -13.25
C THR A 236 -7.30 21.37 -11.92
N VAL A 237 -8.62 21.16 -11.83
CA VAL A 237 -9.43 21.38 -10.65
C VAL A 237 -10.04 20.05 -10.22
N PHE A 238 -9.84 19.67 -8.97
CA PHE A 238 -10.40 18.44 -8.41
C PHE A 238 -11.82 18.68 -7.88
N PRO A 239 -12.76 17.73 -8.08
CA PRO A 239 -14.12 17.81 -7.54
C PRO A 239 -14.13 17.96 -6.02
N GLU A 240 -15.27 18.42 -5.48
CA GLU A 240 -15.38 18.73 -4.04
C GLU A 240 -15.16 17.52 -3.12
N HIS A 241 -15.61 16.36 -3.56
CA HIS A 241 -15.47 15.08 -2.83
C HIS A 241 -14.11 14.40 -3.03
N ASP A 242 -13.27 14.91 -3.93
CA ASP A 242 -11.96 14.32 -4.23
C ASP A 242 -10.94 14.72 -3.15
N HIS A 243 -10.28 13.74 -2.52
CA HIS A 243 -9.30 14.00 -1.47
C HIS A 243 -8.10 14.83 -1.95
N ARG A 244 -7.80 14.86 -3.25
CA ARG A 244 -6.73 15.67 -3.86
C ARG A 244 -7.00 17.17 -3.80
N ARG A 245 -8.26 17.57 -3.63
CA ARG A 245 -8.64 18.98 -3.43
C ARG A 245 -7.95 19.63 -2.24
N HIS A 246 -7.60 18.83 -1.22
CA HIS A 246 -6.92 19.32 -0.02
C HIS A 246 -5.40 19.52 -0.21
N ARG A 247 -4.86 19.11 -1.37
CA ARG A 247 -3.45 19.33 -1.69
C ARG A 247 -3.20 20.80 -2.03
N PRO A 248 -2.05 21.39 -1.62
CA PRO A 248 -1.70 22.75 -2.03
C PRO A 248 -1.54 22.85 -3.55
N ARG A 249 -1.88 24.00 -4.12
CA ARG A 249 -1.74 24.24 -5.57
C ARG A 249 -0.32 23.95 -6.08
N SER A 250 0.70 24.25 -5.27
CA SER A 250 2.10 23.97 -5.59
C SER A 250 2.36 22.48 -5.85
N TRP A 251 1.68 21.57 -5.15
CA TRP A 251 1.79 20.13 -5.40
C TRP A 251 1.37 19.78 -6.83
N LEU A 252 0.26 20.35 -7.31
CA LEU A 252 -0.22 20.08 -8.68
C LEU A 252 0.72 20.68 -9.72
N VAL A 253 1.05 21.98 -9.58
CA VAL A 253 1.89 22.70 -10.57
C VAL A 253 3.28 22.06 -10.64
N ASN A 254 3.92 21.82 -9.51
CA ASN A 254 5.24 21.21 -9.46
C ASN A 254 5.21 19.76 -9.97
N GLY A 255 4.18 19.00 -9.61
CA GLY A 255 3.99 17.63 -10.09
C GLY A 255 3.86 17.58 -11.62
N VAL A 256 3.04 18.43 -12.21
CA VAL A 256 2.89 18.52 -13.68
C VAL A 256 4.22 18.88 -14.36
N ARG A 257 4.99 19.81 -13.78
CA ARG A 257 6.32 20.17 -14.30
C ARG A 257 7.30 19.02 -14.23
N LYS A 258 7.33 18.26 -13.11
CA LYS A 258 8.14 17.05 -12.98
C LYS A 258 7.75 16.01 -14.01
N VAL A 259 6.45 15.75 -14.20
CA VAL A 259 5.93 14.79 -15.17
C VAL A 259 6.33 15.12 -16.59
N LYS A 260 6.33 16.38 -17.00
CA LYS A 260 6.79 16.81 -18.34
C LYS A 260 8.24 16.39 -18.65
N THR A 261 9.08 16.20 -17.65
CA THR A 261 10.46 15.73 -17.87
C THR A 261 10.55 14.24 -18.16
N LEU A 262 9.44 13.49 -18.01
CA LEU A 262 9.35 12.04 -18.16
C LEU A 262 8.82 11.60 -19.55
N ASP A 263 8.59 12.50 -20.48
CA ASP A 263 8.04 12.20 -21.83
C ASP A 263 8.79 11.08 -22.55
N PHE A 264 10.09 10.93 -22.30
CA PHE A 264 10.90 9.84 -22.87
C PHE A 264 10.47 8.43 -22.45
N LEU A 265 9.64 8.31 -21.41
CA LEU A 265 9.09 7.02 -20.95
C LEU A 265 7.86 6.60 -21.77
N THR A 266 7.23 7.52 -22.51
CA THR A 266 5.95 7.27 -23.22
C THR A 266 6.10 6.75 -24.63
N THR A 267 7.32 6.41 -25.06
CA THR A 267 7.60 5.98 -26.45
C THR A 267 7.05 4.59 -26.78
N ARG A 268 6.84 3.72 -25.78
CA ARG A 268 6.43 2.32 -25.96
C ARG A 268 5.27 1.88 -25.07
N ALA A 269 4.86 2.72 -24.11
CA ALA A 269 3.80 2.47 -23.14
C ALA A 269 3.21 3.80 -22.70
N THR A 270 2.06 3.79 -22.01
CA THR A 270 1.59 5.00 -21.32
C THR A 270 2.51 5.35 -20.15
N LEU A 271 2.47 6.60 -19.68
CA LEU A 271 3.26 6.98 -18.49
C LEU A 271 2.84 6.17 -17.24
N GLY A 272 1.54 5.87 -17.10
CA GLY A 272 1.03 5.00 -16.04
C GLY A 272 1.65 3.61 -16.09
N GLN A 273 1.68 2.98 -17.26
CA GLN A 273 2.32 1.67 -17.45
C GLN A 273 3.84 1.73 -17.22
N ALA A 274 4.53 2.73 -17.76
CA ALA A 274 5.97 2.91 -17.56
C ALA A 274 6.33 3.12 -16.07
N SER A 275 5.46 3.81 -15.32
CA SER A 275 5.63 4.00 -13.87
C SER A 275 5.52 2.68 -13.11
N LEU A 276 4.59 1.80 -13.49
CA LEU A 276 4.50 0.46 -12.90
C LEU A 276 5.69 -0.41 -13.30
N GLN A 277 6.15 -0.35 -14.55
CA GLN A 277 7.36 -1.06 -15.00
C GLN A 277 8.63 -0.59 -14.28
N TRP A 278 8.72 0.71 -13.94
CA TRP A 278 9.81 1.22 -13.10
C TRP A 278 9.83 0.56 -11.71
N LEU A 279 8.67 0.38 -11.08
CA LEU A 279 8.53 -0.31 -9.80
C LEU A 279 8.87 -1.80 -9.93
N LEU A 280 8.35 -2.46 -10.96
CA LEU A 280 8.54 -3.89 -11.22
C LEU A 280 9.97 -4.24 -11.63
N ALA A 281 10.79 -3.26 -12.01
CA ALA A 281 12.23 -3.45 -12.21
C ALA A 281 12.98 -3.80 -10.91
N GLU A 282 12.39 -3.51 -9.73
CA GLU A 282 12.92 -3.95 -8.43
C GLU A 282 12.42 -5.37 -8.14
N PRO A 283 13.33 -6.37 -8.03
CA PRO A 283 12.93 -7.76 -7.80
C PRO A 283 12.17 -8.02 -6.50
N ARG A 284 12.37 -7.15 -5.48
CA ARG A 284 11.65 -7.25 -4.19
C ARG A 284 10.25 -6.65 -4.21
N VAL A 285 9.88 -5.93 -5.25
CA VAL A 285 8.49 -5.51 -5.44
C VAL A 285 7.68 -6.70 -5.94
N VAL A 286 6.86 -7.27 -5.06
CA VAL A 286 6.07 -8.46 -5.40
C VAL A 286 4.79 -8.08 -6.13
N THR A 287 4.21 -6.93 -5.79
CA THR A 287 3.02 -6.40 -6.46
C THR A 287 2.94 -4.87 -6.34
N THR A 288 2.29 -4.27 -7.30
CA THR A 288 1.96 -2.85 -7.33
C THR A 288 0.45 -2.66 -7.15
N LEU A 289 0.06 -1.67 -6.38
CA LEU A 289 -1.33 -1.36 -6.04
C LEU A 289 -1.69 0.04 -6.57
N PRO A 290 -1.94 0.18 -7.88
CA PRO A 290 -2.41 1.43 -8.45
C PRO A 290 -3.81 1.79 -7.93
N ASN A 291 -4.13 3.08 -7.93
CA ASN A 291 -5.48 3.53 -7.64
C ASN A 291 -6.37 3.28 -8.85
N ILE A 292 -7.17 2.24 -8.78
CA ILE A 292 -8.14 1.88 -9.84
C ILE A 292 -9.53 2.26 -9.34
N TYR A 293 -10.21 3.15 -10.04
CA TYR A 293 -11.58 3.58 -9.75
C TYR A 293 -12.51 3.55 -10.97
N ASP A 294 -11.97 3.25 -12.16
CA ASP A 294 -12.73 3.02 -13.38
C ASP A 294 -12.13 1.88 -14.22
N ARG A 295 -12.87 1.45 -15.24
CA ARG A 295 -12.48 0.33 -16.10
C ARG A 295 -11.35 0.67 -17.07
N GLU A 296 -11.22 1.92 -17.46
CA GLU A 296 -10.13 2.37 -18.33
C GLU A 296 -8.79 2.25 -17.60
N GLN A 297 -8.74 2.72 -16.35
CA GLN A 297 -7.55 2.56 -15.51
C GLN A 297 -7.26 1.08 -15.21
N LEU A 298 -8.31 0.27 -14.96
CA LEU A 298 -8.12 -1.16 -14.74
C LEU A 298 -7.45 -1.82 -15.95
N ALA A 299 -7.93 -1.58 -17.14
CA ALA A 299 -7.36 -2.12 -18.37
C ALA A 299 -5.93 -1.60 -18.62
N GLU A 300 -5.72 -0.29 -18.48
CA GLU A 300 -4.41 0.34 -18.65
C GLU A 300 -3.36 -0.23 -17.71
N PHE A 301 -3.68 -0.28 -16.40
CA PHE A 301 -2.69 -0.65 -15.38
C PHE A 301 -2.47 -2.16 -15.32
N ALA A 302 -3.48 -2.98 -15.52
CA ALA A 302 -3.30 -4.41 -15.62
C ALA A 302 -2.39 -4.81 -16.79
N ALA A 303 -2.53 -4.14 -17.93
CA ALA A 303 -1.67 -4.35 -19.08
C ALA A 303 -0.20 -3.93 -18.85
N ALA A 304 0.08 -3.19 -17.78
CA ALA A 304 1.45 -2.82 -17.43
C ALA A 304 2.35 -4.03 -17.16
N SER A 305 1.81 -5.14 -16.65
CA SER A 305 2.58 -6.37 -16.43
C SER A 305 3.21 -6.93 -17.72
N ASP A 306 2.51 -6.79 -18.84
CA ASP A 306 2.97 -7.26 -20.15
C ASP A 306 3.62 -6.13 -20.99
N ALA A 307 3.69 -4.91 -20.44
CA ALA A 307 4.34 -3.77 -21.11
C ALA A 307 5.87 -3.97 -21.17
N PRO A 308 6.54 -3.39 -22.18
CA PRO A 308 7.99 -3.50 -22.27
C PRO A 308 8.68 -2.92 -21.03
N PRO A 309 9.67 -3.63 -20.45
CA PRO A 309 10.44 -3.09 -19.33
C PRO A 309 11.19 -1.82 -19.74
N LEU A 310 11.45 -0.94 -18.78
CA LEU A 310 12.28 0.24 -19.01
C LEU A 310 13.71 -0.18 -19.35
N THR A 311 14.29 0.50 -20.33
CA THR A 311 15.69 0.26 -20.69
C THR A 311 16.65 0.74 -19.58
N PRO A 312 17.86 0.21 -19.51
CA PRO A 312 18.88 0.71 -18.55
C PRO A 312 19.15 2.21 -18.68
N GLU A 313 19.05 2.76 -19.89
CA GLU A 313 19.19 4.19 -20.13
C GLU A 313 18.03 4.99 -19.53
N GLN A 314 16.79 4.55 -19.75
CA GLN A 314 15.60 5.17 -19.13
C GLN A 314 15.69 5.13 -17.60
N MET A 315 16.10 3.99 -17.00
CA MET A 315 16.28 3.86 -15.56
C MET A 315 17.33 4.85 -15.03
N ARG A 316 18.49 4.97 -15.69
CA ARG A 316 19.53 5.94 -15.31
C ARG A 316 19.00 7.37 -15.39
N ARG A 317 18.30 7.72 -16.48
CA ARG A 317 17.75 9.06 -16.68
C ARG A 317 16.72 9.42 -15.61
N VAL A 318 15.84 8.48 -15.22
CA VAL A 318 14.91 8.68 -14.08
C VAL A 318 15.70 8.96 -12.81
N ALA A 319 16.74 8.18 -12.50
CA ALA A 319 17.56 8.38 -11.32
C ALA A 319 18.30 9.74 -11.31
N GLU A 320 18.77 10.21 -12.46
CA GLU A 320 19.38 11.54 -12.60
C GLU A 320 18.39 12.66 -12.36
N LEU A 321 17.21 12.57 -12.98
CA LEU A 321 16.14 13.55 -12.79
C LEU A 321 15.68 13.60 -11.33
N ALA A 322 15.54 12.46 -10.68
CA ALA A 322 15.13 12.40 -9.27
C ALA A 322 16.15 13.08 -8.34
N ARG A 323 17.47 12.89 -8.57
CA ARG A 323 18.53 13.56 -7.80
C ARG A 323 18.48 15.09 -7.93
N GLN A 324 17.94 15.59 -9.02
CA GLN A 324 17.81 17.04 -9.31
C GLN A 324 16.39 17.53 -9.07
N ASN A 325 15.57 16.75 -8.35
CA ASN A 325 14.13 17.03 -8.14
C ASN A 325 13.42 17.36 -9.46
N PHE A 326 13.77 16.65 -10.55
CA PHE A 326 13.21 16.85 -11.89
C PHE A 326 13.35 18.30 -12.42
N GLY A 327 14.36 19.03 -11.95
CA GLY A 327 14.59 20.43 -12.30
C GLY A 327 13.62 21.43 -11.65
N VAL A 328 12.81 20.99 -10.69
CA VAL A 328 11.83 21.85 -10.00
C VAL A 328 12.39 22.30 -8.66
N VAL A 329 12.37 23.63 -8.42
CA VAL A 329 12.69 24.22 -7.13
C VAL A 329 11.41 24.27 -6.29
N GLU A 330 11.42 23.61 -5.14
CA GLU A 330 10.28 23.57 -4.21
C GLU A 330 10.78 23.44 -2.77
N GLU A 331 9.91 23.73 -1.81
CA GLU A 331 10.19 23.47 -0.41
C GLU A 331 10.40 21.97 -0.17
N PRO A 332 11.34 21.60 0.73
CA PRO A 332 11.58 20.21 1.06
C PRO A 332 10.30 19.50 1.49
N MET A 333 10.12 18.25 1.04
CA MET A 333 8.97 17.44 1.41
C MET A 333 8.94 17.24 2.94
N THR A 334 7.77 17.43 3.54
CA THR A 334 7.55 17.11 4.95
C THR A 334 7.14 15.65 5.07
N TYR A 335 7.98 14.86 5.71
CA TYR A 335 7.72 13.46 5.99
C TYR A 335 7.00 13.26 7.32
N LYS A 336 6.23 12.18 7.42
CA LYS A 336 5.62 11.71 8.67
C LYS A 336 6.47 10.59 9.29
N GLY A 337 6.20 10.29 10.57
CA GLY A 337 6.93 9.23 11.29
C GLY A 337 8.37 9.61 11.62
N THR A 338 9.18 8.63 11.92
CA THR A 338 10.57 8.79 12.37
C THR A 338 11.51 8.77 11.16
N MET A 339 12.11 9.93 10.85
CA MET A 339 13.00 10.09 9.68
C MET A 339 14.50 10.06 10.02
N HIS A 340 14.85 10.04 11.30
CA HIS A 340 16.22 9.89 11.80
C HIS A 340 16.26 8.72 12.77
N ARG A 341 17.40 8.00 12.83
CA ARG A 341 17.54 6.90 13.78
C ARG A 341 17.36 7.44 15.20
N PRO A 342 16.35 6.95 15.97
CA PRO A 342 16.16 7.40 17.34
C PRO A 342 17.41 7.07 18.17
N SER A 343 17.85 8.02 19.00
CA SER A 343 18.86 7.71 20.02
C SER A 343 18.24 6.82 21.12
N ASP A 344 19.06 6.07 21.85
CA ASP A 344 18.60 5.25 22.98
C ASP A 344 17.89 6.12 24.04
N ALA A 345 18.27 7.41 24.17
CA ALA A 345 17.62 8.35 25.06
C ALA A 345 16.20 8.75 24.59
N ASP A 346 15.95 8.81 23.29
CA ASP A 346 14.62 9.07 22.73
C ASP A 346 13.71 7.84 22.85
N ALA A 347 14.30 6.65 22.76
CA ALA A 347 13.61 5.39 22.97
C ALA A 347 13.05 5.26 24.39
N ALA A 348 13.78 5.78 25.39
CA ALA A 348 13.36 5.78 26.79
C ALA A 348 12.26 6.81 27.12
N ARG A 349 12.04 7.80 26.26
CA ARG A 349 11.06 8.89 26.43
C ARG A 349 9.74 8.68 25.68
N ALA A 350 9.64 7.61 24.89
CA ALA A 350 8.38 7.30 24.21
C ALA A 350 7.27 7.10 25.24
N PRO A 351 6.08 7.69 25.07
CA PRO A 351 4.99 7.49 26.00
C PRO A 351 4.66 5.99 26.09
N GLN A 352 4.70 5.44 27.29
CA GLN A 352 4.20 4.10 27.53
C GLN A 352 2.73 4.06 27.12
N PRO A 353 2.25 2.97 26.51
CA PRO A 353 0.83 2.81 26.26
C PRO A 353 0.10 2.99 27.60
N ALA A 354 -1.00 3.74 27.58
CA ALA A 354 -1.82 3.95 28.77
C ALA A 354 -2.13 2.58 29.38
N ALA A 355 -1.84 2.45 30.65
CA ALA A 355 -2.19 1.23 31.41
C ALA A 355 -3.70 0.98 31.34
N PRO A 356 -4.14 -0.28 31.45
CA PRO A 356 -5.50 -0.75 31.19
C PRO A 356 -6.58 -0.05 32.01
#